data_ef44802450a711f83d1c3912385574d4
#
_entry.id   ef44802450a711f83d1c3912385574d4
#
_cell.length_a   1.000
_cell.length_b   1.000
_cell.length_c   1.000
_cell.angle_alpha   90.00
_cell.angle_beta   90.00
_cell.angle_gamma   90.00
#
_symmetry.space_group_name_H-M   'P 1'
#
loop_
_entity.id
_entity.type
_entity.pdbx_description
1 polymer ?
#
loop_
_entity_poly.entity_id
_entity_poly.type
_entity_poly.pdbx_seq_one_letter_code
_entity_poly.pdbx_strand_id
1 'polypeptide(L)'
;MKKVTVMMLIALLALSALSVPALAGDEGELGRLTKLNVDEDTLSEAITESYFDLVPFSRYRFFDNLNSMIAALVSGRIAGMALDEYTAQYLLSRTGEFAIYTPAETVPSYNLNFSMLFRGEDAALCDRISETIEAMKADGTLDALKKQYVDDVIAGEEPEAVTPEQFDGAQTLKVAVTGDRPPMDYFSEAGEPIGFNTAIVSEVGRRLGMNVEFISVDTGARAVALSSGTADVIFWSENGNFNNREGGNVEDQPEGTVITEPYLVGQLTYVVLATSPLVETGEK
;
A
#
# COMPACT_ATOMS: atom_id res chain seq x y z
N MET A 1 11.60 -34.72 -10.52
CA MET A 1 10.94 -33.66 -9.76
C MET A 1 11.61 -32.36 -10.20
N LYS A 2 10.93 -31.62 -11.06
CA LYS A 2 11.49 -30.40 -11.70
C LYS A 2 11.14 -29.22 -10.80
N LYS A 3 12.16 -28.53 -10.31
CA LYS A 3 11.99 -27.23 -9.65
C LYS A 3 11.51 -26.26 -10.72
N VAL A 4 10.26 -25.86 -10.65
CA VAL A 4 9.71 -24.77 -11.42
C VAL A 4 10.21 -23.49 -10.72
N THR A 5 11.23 -22.89 -11.31
CA THR A 5 11.70 -21.56 -10.90
C THR A 5 10.64 -20.59 -11.39
N VAL A 6 9.86 -20.04 -10.48
CA VAL A 6 8.98 -18.91 -10.77
C VAL A 6 9.89 -17.72 -11.04
N MET A 7 10.22 -17.54 -12.32
CA MET A 7 10.79 -16.27 -12.79
C MET A 7 9.60 -15.30 -12.91
N MET A 8 9.37 -14.50 -11.87
CA MET A 8 8.69 -13.24 -12.02
C MET A 8 9.39 -12.52 -13.19
N LEU A 9 8.66 -12.22 -14.23
CA LEU A 9 9.18 -11.55 -15.41
C LEU A 9 9.49 -10.08 -15.05
N ILE A 10 10.57 -9.86 -14.30
CA ILE A 10 11.33 -8.63 -14.44
C ILE A 10 11.99 -8.81 -15.79
N ALA A 11 11.40 -8.23 -16.84
CA ALA A 11 12.01 -8.21 -18.15
C ALA A 11 13.41 -7.62 -17.98
N LEU A 12 14.42 -8.49 -17.98
CA LEU A 12 15.81 -8.10 -18.13
C LEU A 12 15.92 -7.42 -19.49
N LEU A 13 15.64 -6.13 -19.55
CA LEU A 13 16.22 -5.27 -20.55
C LEU A 13 17.67 -5.09 -20.14
N ALA A 14 18.52 -6.00 -20.66
CA ALA A 14 19.94 -5.77 -20.76
C ALA A 14 20.15 -4.53 -21.63
N LEU A 15 20.05 -3.35 -21.03
CA LEU A 15 20.46 -2.11 -21.64
C LEU A 15 21.92 -1.91 -21.27
N SER A 16 22.77 -1.98 -22.33
CA SER A 16 24.17 -1.62 -22.35
C SER A 16 24.45 -0.41 -21.44
N ALA A 17 25.45 -0.56 -20.58
CA ALA A 17 26.02 0.46 -19.73
C ALA A 17 26.34 1.74 -20.53
N LEU A 18 25.42 2.67 -20.56
CA LEU A 18 25.71 4.07 -20.75
C LEU A 18 25.90 4.62 -19.34
N SER A 19 27.14 4.87 -18.97
CA SER A 19 27.52 5.62 -17.80
C SER A 19 26.80 6.97 -17.82
N VAL A 20 25.69 7.07 -17.12
CA VAL A 20 25.10 8.35 -16.79
C VAL A 20 26.04 8.98 -15.77
N PRO A 21 26.59 10.19 -16.03
CA PRO A 21 27.40 10.86 -15.02
C PRO A 21 26.56 11.01 -13.75
N ALA A 22 27.08 10.54 -12.63
CA ALA A 22 26.50 10.83 -11.32
C ALA A 22 26.38 12.36 -11.23
N LEU A 23 25.15 12.85 -11.24
CA LEU A 23 24.87 14.23 -10.86
C LEU A 23 25.12 14.30 -9.35
N ALA A 24 26.37 14.66 -9.04
CA ALA A 24 26.75 15.00 -7.69
C ALA A 24 25.97 16.27 -7.29
N GLY A 25 25.19 16.15 -6.22
CA GLY A 25 24.77 17.30 -5.45
C GLY A 25 23.42 17.90 -5.81
N ASP A 26 22.37 17.08 -5.81
CA ASP A 26 21.04 17.61 -5.44
C ASP A 26 20.27 16.48 -4.74
N GLU A 27 19.65 16.82 -3.63
CA GLU A 27 18.84 15.89 -2.84
C GLU A 27 17.86 15.19 -3.77
N GLY A 28 17.88 13.85 -3.77
CA GLY A 28 17.22 13.04 -4.78
C GLY A 28 15.69 13.18 -4.79
N GLU A 29 15.09 12.77 -5.87
CA GLU A 29 13.64 12.76 -6.03
C GLU A 29 13.05 11.47 -5.42
N LEU A 30 12.12 11.58 -4.49
CA LEU A 30 11.43 10.46 -3.86
C LEU A 30 10.17 10.09 -4.66
N GLY A 31 10.07 8.82 -5.05
CA GLY A 31 8.86 8.25 -5.63
C GLY A 31 7.90 7.77 -4.54
N ARG A 32 6.61 7.98 -4.74
CA ARG A 32 5.57 7.59 -3.80
C ARG A 32 4.33 7.12 -4.54
N LEU A 33 3.68 6.06 -4.05
CA LEU A 33 2.35 5.68 -4.50
C LEU A 33 1.34 6.70 -3.99
N THR A 34 0.50 7.23 -4.88
CA THR A 34 -0.64 8.03 -4.47
C THR A 34 -1.66 7.15 -3.77
N LYS A 35 -2.10 7.58 -2.61
CA LYS A 35 -3.21 6.90 -1.92
C LYS A 35 -4.53 7.11 -2.64
N LEU A 36 -4.74 8.30 -3.16
CA LEU A 36 -5.82 8.73 -4.02
C LEU A 36 -5.25 9.77 -4.97
N ASN A 37 -5.81 9.93 -6.18
CA ASN A 37 -5.70 11.18 -6.90
C ASN A 37 -6.53 12.22 -6.12
N VAL A 38 -5.99 12.65 -5.03
CA VAL A 38 -6.35 13.95 -4.51
C VAL A 38 -5.64 14.88 -5.46
N ASP A 39 -6.36 15.68 -6.21
CA ASP A 39 -5.76 16.78 -6.95
C ASP A 39 -4.76 17.45 -6.03
N GLU A 40 -3.57 17.78 -6.54
CA GLU A 40 -2.54 18.50 -5.75
C GLU A 40 -3.15 19.73 -5.04
N ASP A 41 -4.23 20.27 -5.59
CA ASP A 41 -5.03 21.37 -5.04
C ASP A 41 -5.94 21.00 -3.87
N THR A 42 -6.16 19.71 -3.57
CA THR A 42 -7.07 19.27 -2.48
C THR A 42 -6.36 18.73 -1.25
N LEU A 43 -5.06 18.45 -1.31
CA LEU A 43 -4.25 18.39 -0.09
C LEU A 43 -4.17 19.83 0.43
N SER A 44 -4.73 20.09 1.62
CA SER A 44 -4.58 21.42 2.20
C SER A 44 -3.08 21.76 2.23
N GLU A 45 -2.73 23.02 1.91
CA GLU A 45 -1.36 23.51 1.93
C GLU A 45 -0.61 23.09 3.20
N ALA A 46 -1.31 23.07 4.33
CA ALA A 46 -0.79 22.65 5.62
C ALA A 46 -0.38 21.15 5.71
N ILE A 47 -1.11 20.24 5.02
CA ILE A 47 -0.73 18.82 4.95
C ILE A 47 0.50 18.65 4.08
N THR A 48 0.52 19.33 2.94
CA THR A 48 1.60 19.27 1.98
C THR A 48 2.89 19.78 2.61
N GLU A 49 2.89 20.99 3.20
CA GLU A 49 4.06 21.57 3.86
C GLU A 49 4.53 20.72 5.05
N SER A 50 3.64 20.35 5.97
CA SER A 50 4.05 19.58 7.16
C SER A 50 4.51 18.16 6.83
N TYR A 51 4.02 17.57 5.75
CA TYR A 51 4.45 16.27 5.31
C TYR A 51 5.80 16.31 4.60
N PHE A 52 6.04 17.32 3.78
CA PHE A 52 7.28 17.48 3.02
C PHE A 52 8.47 17.96 3.88
N ASP A 53 8.22 18.77 4.90
CA ASP A 53 9.24 19.20 5.87
C ASP A 53 9.85 18.03 6.71
N LEU A 54 9.22 16.87 6.67
CA LEU A 54 9.60 15.72 7.49
C LEU A 54 10.33 14.64 6.69
N VAL A 55 10.44 14.79 5.38
CA VAL A 55 11.09 13.82 4.53
C VAL A 55 12.39 14.40 3.97
N PRO A 56 13.49 13.65 4.02
CA PRO A 56 14.82 14.18 3.69
C PRO A 56 15.07 14.42 2.19
N PHE A 57 14.01 14.55 1.40
CA PHE A 57 14.08 14.70 -0.04
C PHE A 57 13.41 15.99 -0.49
N SER A 58 14.04 16.70 -1.42
CA SER A 58 13.61 18.01 -1.87
C SER A 58 12.44 18.01 -2.85
N ARG A 59 12.14 16.88 -3.45
CA ARG A 59 11.09 16.75 -4.47
C ARG A 59 10.38 15.41 -4.39
N TYR A 60 9.08 15.42 -4.74
CA TYR A 60 8.23 14.24 -4.76
C TYR A 60 7.61 14.04 -6.13
N ARG A 61 7.46 12.76 -6.47
CA ARG A 61 6.73 12.33 -7.65
C ARG A 61 5.73 11.25 -7.26
N PHE A 62 4.51 11.40 -7.74
CA PHE A 62 3.46 10.42 -7.54
C PHE A 62 3.39 9.46 -8.73
N PHE A 63 3.03 8.22 -8.46
CA PHE A 63 2.91 7.15 -9.44
C PHE A 63 1.59 6.41 -9.25
N ASP A 64 0.95 6.04 -10.36
CA ASP A 64 -0.33 5.35 -10.35
C ASP A 64 -0.23 3.88 -9.93
N ASN A 65 0.97 3.29 -9.99
CA ASN A 65 1.20 1.90 -9.61
C ASN A 65 2.65 1.66 -9.15
N LEU A 66 2.83 0.58 -8.36
CA LEU A 66 4.13 0.20 -7.80
C LEU A 66 5.17 -0.12 -8.88
N ASN A 67 4.76 -0.81 -9.95
CA ASN A 67 5.70 -1.20 -11.01
C ASN A 67 6.32 0.00 -11.72
N SER A 68 5.53 1.05 -11.99
CA SER A 68 6.02 2.30 -12.57
C SER A 68 6.99 3.02 -11.65
N MET A 69 6.74 3.00 -10.33
CA MET A 69 7.61 3.59 -9.32
C MET A 69 8.93 2.80 -9.22
N ILE A 70 8.90 1.47 -9.20
CA ILE A 70 10.09 0.60 -9.24
C ILE A 70 10.91 0.88 -10.51
N ALA A 71 10.27 0.95 -11.67
CA ALA A 71 10.96 1.26 -12.93
C ALA A 71 11.62 2.64 -12.92
N ALA A 72 11.01 3.63 -12.25
CA ALA A 72 11.60 4.96 -12.07
C ALA A 72 12.82 4.90 -11.16
N LEU A 73 12.78 4.14 -10.07
CA LEU A 73 13.92 3.94 -9.17
C LEU A 73 15.08 3.22 -9.88
N VAL A 74 14.80 2.09 -10.54
CA VAL A 74 15.82 1.30 -11.25
C VAL A 74 16.48 2.11 -12.38
N SER A 75 15.71 2.97 -13.06
CA SER A 75 16.26 3.86 -14.10
C SER A 75 16.93 5.12 -13.58
N GLY A 76 17.00 5.34 -12.27
CA GLY A 76 17.61 6.51 -11.65
C GLY A 76 16.81 7.81 -11.83
N ARG A 77 15.54 7.74 -12.22
CA ARG A 77 14.66 8.92 -12.33
C ARG A 77 14.18 9.43 -10.97
N ILE A 78 14.20 8.57 -9.95
CA ILE A 78 13.97 8.89 -8.54
C ILE A 78 15.09 8.25 -7.72
N ALA A 79 15.39 8.82 -6.56
CA ALA A 79 16.44 8.33 -5.67
C ALA A 79 15.94 7.28 -4.67
N GLY A 80 14.64 7.30 -4.35
CA GLY A 80 14.03 6.38 -3.41
C GLY A 80 12.52 6.31 -3.59
N MET A 81 11.90 5.37 -2.88
CA MET A 81 10.45 5.16 -2.81
C MET A 81 9.99 5.24 -1.36
N ALA A 82 8.84 5.87 -1.12
CA ALA A 82 8.15 5.80 0.17
C ALA A 82 7.04 4.74 0.07
N LEU A 83 7.16 3.69 0.87
CA LEU A 83 6.26 2.55 0.90
C LEU A 83 5.84 2.25 2.35
N ASP A 84 4.74 1.54 2.50
CA ASP A 84 4.48 0.85 3.76
C ASP A 84 5.53 -0.25 4.00
N GLU A 85 5.81 -0.54 5.28
CA GLU A 85 6.87 -1.48 5.64
C GLU A 85 6.65 -2.89 5.10
N TYR A 86 5.41 -3.33 4.95
CA TYR A 86 5.09 -4.68 4.48
C TYR A 86 5.40 -4.84 3.00
N THR A 87 5.01 -3.87 2.17
CA THR A 87 5.38 -3.80 0.75
C THR A 87 6.89 -3.66 0.59
N ALA A 88 7.54 -2.83 1.42
CA ALA A 88 9.00 -2.69 1.41
C ALA A 88 9.71 -4.01 1.74
N GLN A 89 9.33 -4.68 2.82
CA GLN A 89 9.90 -5.97 3.24
C GLN A 89 9.67 -7.06 2.18
N TYR A 90 8.47 -7.08 1.57
CA TYR A 90 8.21 -7.99 0.46
C TYR A 90 9.19 -7.78 -0.69
N LEU A 91 9.41 -6.56 -1.15
CA LEU A 91 10.35 -6.27 -2.23
C LEU A 91 11.77 -6.72 -1.86
N LEU A 92 12.23 -6.41 -0.65
CA LEU A 92 13.55 -6.81 -0.17
C LEU A 92 13.70 -8.33 -0.07
N SER A 93 12.64 -9.06 0.27
CA SER A 93 12.67 -10.53 0.36
C SER A 93 12.78 -11.21 -1.01
N ARG A 94 12.37 -10.53 -2.09
CA ARG A 94 12.33 -11.09 -3.45
C ARG A 94 13.60 -10.83 -4.26
N THR A 95 14.33 -9.76 -3.92
CA THR A 95 15.54 -9.38 -4.67
C THR A 95 16.53 -8.67 -3.77
N GLY A 96 17.82 -8.82 -4.08
CA GLY A 96 18.89 -8.06 -3.43
C GLY A 96 19.15 -6.68 -4.04
N GLU A 97 18.29 -6.21 -4.94
CA GLU A 97 18.48 -4.93 -5.65
C GLU A 97 18.10 -3.70 -4.79
N PHE A 98 17.32 -3.91 -3.73
CA PHE A 98 16.79 -2.85 -2.87
C PHE A 98 17.35 -2.91 -1.45
N ALA A 99 17.37 -1.76 -0.80
CA ALA A 99 17.72 -1.61 0.62
C ALA A 99 16.78 -0.60 1.29
N ILE A 100 16.65 -0.72 2.61
CA ILE A 100 15.98 0.29 3.43
C ILE A 100 16.94 1.46 3.63
N TYR A 101 16.44 2.66 3.40
CA TYR A 101 17.11 3.89 3.77
C TYR A 101 16.52 4.43 5.08
N THR A 102 17.38 4.62 6.06
CA THR A 102 17.03 5.27 7.33
C THR A 102 17.68 6.65 7.36
N PRO A 103 16.92 7.74 7.35
CA PRO A 103 17.48 9.09 7.44
C PRO A 103 18.31 9.29 8.71
N ALA A 104 19.42 10.02 8.61
CA ALA A 104 20.30 10.30 9.74
C ALA A 104 19.65 11.20 10.80
N GLU A 105 18.76 12.10 10.39
CA GLU A 105 17.91 12.85 11.30
C GLU A 105 16.68 11.99 11.63
N THR A 106 16.32 11.94 12.90
CA THR A 106 15.14 11.19 13.36
C THR A 106 13.88 11.84 12.78
N VAL A 107 13.51 11.42 11.58
CA VAL A 107 12.17 11.67 11.08
C VAL A 107 11.22 10.90 12.00
N PRO A 108 10.21 11.55 12.60
CA PRO A 108 9.24 10.83 13.40
C PRO A 108 8.71 9.64 12.59
N SER A 109 8.75 8.46 13.18
CA SER A 109 8.17 7.28 12.52
C SER A 109 6.69 7.54 12.28
N TYR A 110 6.25 7.44 11.02
CA TYR A 110 4.85 7.58 10.67
C TYR A 110 4.19 6.22 10.73
N ASN A 111 3.27 6.08 11.68
CA ASN A 111 2.38 4.93 11.67
C ASN A 111 1.37 5.10 10.54
N LEU A 112 1.22 4.06 9.76
CA LEU A 112 0.19 3.95 8.74
C LEU A 112 -0.93 3.05 9.30
N ASN A 113 -2.11 3.61 9.46
CA ASN A 113 -3.29 2.86 9.85
C ASN A 113 -3.97 2.34 8.59
N PHE A 114 -4.03 1.03 8.42
CA PHE A 114 -4.71 0.40 7.30
C PHE A 114 -6.18 0.15 7.66
N SER A 115 -7.06 0.72 6.86
CA SER A 115 -8.50 0.75 7.08
C SER A 115 -9.26 0.54 5.77
N MET A 116 -10.57 0.50 5.83
CA MET A 116 -11.46 0.48 4.68
C MET A 116 -12.28 1.76 4.64
N LEU A 117 -12.38 2.38 3.47
CA LEU A 117 -13.07 3.65 3.24
C LEU A 117 -14.35 3.41 2.45
N PHE A 118 -15.43 4.06 2.89
CA PHE A 118 -16.78 3.97 2.33
C PHE A 118 -17.32 5.35 2.02
N ARG A 119 -18.36 5.46 1.19
CA ARG A 119 -19.17 6.67 1.08
C ARG A 119 -19.87 6.99 2.40
N GLY A 120 -20.09 8.25 2.72
CA GLY A 120 -20.77 8.66 3.96
C GLY A 120 -22.20 8.10 4.09
N GLU A 121 -22.89 7.86 2.97
CA GLU A 121 -24.21 7.23 2.93
C GLU A 121 -24.18 5.74 3.32
N ASP A 122 -23.02 5.09 3.24
CA ASP A 122 -22.81 3.69 3.59
C ASP A 122 -22.31 3.50 5.03
N ALA A 123 -22.45 4.52 5.91
CA ALA A 123 -21.95 4.50 7.28
C ALA A 123 -22.42 3.27 8.08
N ALA A 124 -23.66 2.85 7.93
CA ALA A 124 -24.18 1.65 8.61
C ALA A 124 -23.48 0.35 8.16
N LEU A 125 -23.03 0.26 6.91
CA LEU A 125 -22.24 -0.87 6.42
C LEU A 125 -20.80 -0.78 6.96
N CYS A 126 -20.22 0.42 6.98
CA CYS A 126 -18.90 0.68 7.56
C CYS A 126 -18.85 0.24 9.03
N ASP A 127 -19.87 0.61 9.83
CA ASP A 127 -19.98 0.22 11.25
C ASP A 127 -20.02 -1.31 11.42
N ARG A 128 -20.87 -1.99 10.64
CA ARG A 128 -20.97 -3.47 10.68
C ARG A 128 -19.65 -4.16 10.30
N ILE A 129 -18.93 -3.61 9.32
CA ILE A 129 -17.62 -4.13 8.92
C ILE A 129 -16.59 -3.86 10.01
N SER A 130 -16.59 -2.68 10.64
CA SER A 130 -15.74 -2.36 11.78
C SER A 130 -15.96 -3.33 12.94
N GLU A 131 -17.22 -3.59 13.33
CA GLU A 131 -17.56 -4.57 14.36
C GLU A 131 -17.07 -5.98 14.01
N THR A 132 -17.14 -6.35 12.72
CA THR A 132 -16.66 -7.66 12.24
C THR A 132 -15.13 -7.73 12.32
N ILE A 133 -14.41 -6.67 11.97
CA ILE A 133 -12.96 -6.58 12.10
C ILE A 133 -12.54 -6.70 13.58
N GLU A 134 -13.22 -6.02 14.50
CA GLU A 134 -12.96 -6.15 15.93
C GLU A 134 -13.21 -7.58 16.45
N ALA A 135 -14.24 -8.25 15.96
CA ALA A 135 -14.47 -9.65 16.27
C ALA A 135 -13.34 -10.56 15.74
N MET A 136 -12.81 -10.26 14.53
CA MET A 136 -11.67 -10.98 13.94
C MET A 136 -10.37 -10.76 14.72
N LYS A 137 -10.18 -9.56 15.27
CA LYS A 137 -9.07 -9.29 16.22
C LYS A 137 -9.24 -10.13 17.50
N ALA A 138 -10.43 -10.12 18.07
CA ALA A 138 -10.71 -10.76 19.36
C ALA A 138 -10.58 -12.30 19.30
N ASP A 139 -10.92 -12.94 18.18
CA ASP A 139 -10.87 -14.40 18.01
C ASP A 139 -9.56 -14.90 17.36
N GLY A 140 -8.63 -14.00 17.02
CA GLY A 140 -7.33 -14.32 16.44
C GLY A 140 -7.35 -14.58 14.93
N THR A 141 -8.49 -14.45 14.26
CA THR A 141 -8.60 -14.64 12.80
C THR A 141 -7.72 -13.62 12.04
N LEU A 142 -7.73 -12.36 12.49
CA LEU A 142 -6.94 -11.32 11.84
C LEU A 142 -5.44 -11.61 11.92
N ASP A 143 -4.95 -12.08 13.07
CA ASP A 143 -3.55 -12.47 13.26
C ASP A 143 -3.19 -13.70 12.39
N ALA A 144 -4.10 -14.66 12.25
CA ALA A 144 -3.89 -15.82 11.39
C ALA A 144 -3.80 -15.42 9.91
N LEU A 145 -4.67 -14.51 9.45
CA LEU A 145 -4.62 -13.99 8.08
C LEU A 145 -3.36 -13.16 7.84
N LYS A 146 -2.96 -12.31 8.81
CA LYS A 146 -1.70 -11.56 8.73
C LYS A 146 -0.52 -12.51 8.61
N LYS A 147 -0.46 -13.54 9.44
CA LYS A 147 0.60 -14.54 9.37
C LYS A 147 0.65 -15.16 7.97
N GLN A 148 -0.48 -15.65 7.46
CA GLN A 148 -0.55 -16.38 6.20
C GLN A 148 -0.23 -15.50 4.98
N TYR A 149 -0.80 -14.29 4.91
CA TYR A 149 -0.74 -13.44 3.72
C TYR A 149 0.31 -12.33 3.78
N VAL A 150 0.91 -12.08 4.94
CA VAL A 150 1.99 -11.09 5.09
C VAL A 150 3.28 -11.77 5.53
N ASP A 151 3.30 -12.35 6.74
CA ASP A 151 4.56 -12.79 7.36
C ASP A 151 5.16 -13.99 6.61
N ASP A 152 4.36 -15.00 6.29
CA ASP A 152 4.80 -16.20 5.56
C ASP A 152 5.17 -15.86 4.11
N VAL A 153 4.44 -14.91 3.47
CA VAL A 153 4.77 -14.43 2.12
C VAL A 153 6.10 -13.68 2.10
N ILE A 154 6.35 -12.80 3.07
CA ILE A 154 7.65 -12.12 3.22
C ILE A 154 8.76 -13.15 3.50
N ALA A 155 8.47 -14.20 4.25
CA ALA A 155 9.40 -15.30 4.49
C ALA A 155 9.68 -16.18 3.26
N GLY A 156 8.96 -15.98 2.15
CA GLY A 156 9.18 -16.66 0.87
C GLY A 156 8.18 -17.76 0.56
N GLU A 157 7.11 -17.92 1.33
CA GLU A 157 6.04 -18.84 1.01
C GLU A 157 5.13 -18.26 -0.08
N GLU A 158 4.54 -19.13 -0.89
CA GLU A 158 3.57 -18.75 -1.93
C GLU A 158 2.16 -18.77 -1.32
N PRO A 159 1.45 -17.64 -1.32
CA PRO A 159 0.11 -17.57 -0.76
C PRO A 159 -0.91 -18.24 -1.68
N GLU A 160 -1.95 -18.78 -1.09
CA GLU A 160 -3.11 -19.27 -1.84
C GLU A 160 -3.96 -18.09 -2.35
N ALA A 161 -4.58 -18.27 -3.53
CA ALA A 161 -5.55 -17.31 -4.05
C ALA A 161 -6.77 -17.21 -3.13
N VAL A 162 -7.30 -16.00 -2.99
CA VAL A 162 -8.47 -15.73 -2.16
C VAL A 162 -9.73 -15.96 -2.97
N THR A 163 -10.53 -16.95 -2.58
CA THR A 163 -11.82 -17.25 -3.20
C THR A 163 -12.94 -16.91 -2.22
N PRO A 164 -13.63 -15.77 -2.40
CA PRO A 164 -14.76 -15.42 -1.54
C PRO A 164 -15.89 -16.45 -1.61
N GLU A 165 -16.46 -16.75 -0.45
CA GLU A 165 -17.65 -17.60 -0.37
C GLU A 165 -18.83 -16.90 -1.06
N GLN A 166 -19.69 -17.68 -1.73
CA GLN A 166 -20.83 -17.17 -2.45
C GLN A 166 -22.13 -17.58 -1.76
N PHE A 167 -23.04 -16.63 -1.59
CA PHE A 167 -24.34 -16.80 -0.93
C PHE A 167 -25.46 -16.47 -1.90
N ASP A 168 -26.35 -17.40 -2.16
CA ASP A 168 -27.45 -17.24 -3.10
C ASP A 168 -28.39 -16.09 -2.70
N GLY A 169 -28.54 -15.11 -3.60
CA GLY A 169 -29.42 -13.96 -3.39
C GLY A 169 -28.92 -12.92 -2.39
N ALA A 170 -27.68 -13.07 -1.87
CA ALA A 170 -27.11 -12.11 -0.96
C ALA A 170 -26.66 -10.82 -1.66
N GLN A 171 -26.55 -9.76 -0.89
CA GLN A 171 -25.93 -8.50 -1.35
C GLN A 171 -24.45 -8.72 -1.69
N THR A 172 -24.00 -8.09 -2.76
CA THR A 172 -22.58 -8.11 -3.16
C THR A 172 -21.88 -6.83 -2.71
N LEU A 173 -20.77 -6.99 -2.01
CA LEU A 173 -19.84 -5.94 -1.64
C LEU A 173 -18.78 -5.82 -2.75
N LYS A 174 -18.77 -4.70 -3.45
CA LYS A 174 -17.81 -4.41 -4.52
C LYS A 174 -16.58 -3.73 -3.95
N VAL A 175 -15.42 -4.36 -4.07
CA VAL A 175 -14.17 -3.93 -3.46
C VAL A 175 -13.18 -3.53 -4.55
N ALA A 176 -12.75 -2.28 -4.57
CA ALA A 176 -11.70 -1.86 -5.49
C ALA A 176 -10.32 -2.27 -4.94
N VAL A 177 -9.56 -2.97 -5.78
CA VAL A 177 -8.21 -3.42 -5.52
C VAL A 177 -7.25 -2.88 -6.56
N THR A 178 -6.04 -2.51 -6.15
CA THR A 178 -5.02 -2.03 -7.09
C THR A 178 -4.36 -3.17 -7.84
N GLY A 179 -4.27 -4.33 -7.20
CA GLY A 179 -3.80 -5.56 -7.83
C GLY A 179 -2.29 -5.64 -8.07
N ASP A 180 -1.53 -4.67 -7.56
CA ASP A 180 -0.08 -4.59 -7.75
C ASP A 180 0.70 -4.31 -6.45
N ARG A 181 0.07 -4.44 -5.27
CA ARG A 181 0.67 -4.12 -3.96
C ARG A 181 0.87 -5.36 -3.09
N PRO A 182 1.77 -6.29 -3.46
CA PRO A 182 2.09 -7.41 -2.57
C PRO A 182 2.79 -6.90 -1.30
N PRO A 183 2.51 -7.51 -0.14
CA PRO A 183 1.63 -8.65 0.09
C PRO A 183 0.18 -8.25 0.41
N MET A 184 -0.20 -6.98 0.23
CA MET A 184 -1.47 -6.43 0.67
C MET A 184 -2.63 -6.80 -0.27
N ASP A 185 -2.62 -6.33 -1.52
CA ASP A 185 -3.60 -6.65 -2.55
C ASP A 185 -2.93 -6.72 -3.94
N TYR A 186 -2.95 -7.90 -4.54
CA TYR A 186 -2.35 -8.15 -5.84
C TYR A 186 -3.02 -9.33 -6.56
N PHE A 187 -2.67 -9.53 -7.83
CA PHE A 187 -3.17 -10.65 -8.60
C PHE A 187 -2.07 -11.68 -8.89
N SER A 188 -2.46 -12.96 -8.88
CA SER A 188 -1.61 -14.03 -9.39
C SER A 188 -1.39 -13.92 -10.89
N GLU A 189 -0.47 -14.72 -11.45
CA GLU A 189 -0.31 -14.84 -12.90
C GLU A 189 -1.60 -15.32 -13.62
N ALA A 190 -2.46 -16.03 -12.89
CA ALA A 190 -3.77 -16.47 -13.38
C ALA A 190 -4.86 -15.39 -13.28
N GLY A 191 -4.54 -14.21 -12.72
CA GLY A 191 -5.48 -13.12 -12.50
C GLY A 191 -6.39 -13.32 -11.27
N GLU A 192 -6.02 -14.21 -10.35
CA GLU A 192 -6.77 -14.46 -9.13
C GLU A 192 -6.34 -13.48 -8.03
N PRO A 193 -7.26 -12.92 -7.23
CA PRO A 193 -6.94 -12.00 -6.16
C PRO A 193 -6.17 -12.72 -5.04
N ILE A 194 -5.10 -12.09 -4.57
CA ILE A 194 -4.26 -12.56 -3.47
C ILE A 194 -3.96 -11.39 -2.55
N GLY A 195 -3.65 -11.68 -1.29
CA GLY A 195 -3.09 -10.74 -0.34
C GLY A 195 -3.95 -10.55 0.90
N PHE A 196 -3.38 -9.84 1.85
CA PHE A 196 -3.96 -9.66 3.16
C PHE A 196 -5.29 -8.88 3.11
N ASN A 197 -5.33 -7.80 2.33
CA ASN A 197 -6.54 -6.99 2.18
C ASN A 197 -7.69 -7.79 1.57
N THR A 198 -7.41 -8.58 0.52
CA THR A 198 -8.42 -9.42 -0.13
C THR A 198 -8.89 -10.54 0.78
N ALA A 199 -7.99 -11.10 1.58
CA ALA A 199 -8.32 -12.14 2.55
C ALA A 199 -9.23 -11.62 3.69
N ILE A 200 -8.92 -10.44 4.24
CA ILE A 200 -9.74 -9.81 5.29
C ILE A 200 -11.16 -9.57 4.77
N VAL A 201 -11.30 -8.92 3.62
CA VAL A 201 -12.64 -8.57 3.13
C VAL A 201 -13.46 -9.80 2.72
N SER A 202 -12.79 -10.87 2.27
CA SER A 202 -13.45 -12.14 1.99
C SER A 202 -14.00 -12.79 3.27
N GLU A 203 -13.23 -12.76 4.35
CA GLU A 203 -13.67 -13.25 5.66
C GLU A 203 -14.79 -12.37 6.24
N VAL A 204 -14.71 -11.04 6.06
CA VAL A 204 -15.80 -10.11 6.42
C VAL A 204 -17.08 -10.48 5.66
N GLY A 205 -16.99 -10.68 4.34
CA GLY A 205 -18.13 -11.12 3.52
C GLY A 205 -18.74 -12.41 4.02
N ARG A 206 -17.90 -13.42 4.33
CA ARG A 206 -18.33 -14.71 4.89
C ARG A 206 -19.08 -14.53 6.22
N ARG A 207 -18.58 -13.73 7.14
CA ARG A 207 -19.21 -13.48 8.44
C ARG A 207 -20.52 -12.72 8.35
N LEU A 208 -20.61 -11.80 7.38
CA LEU A 208 -21.81 -11.00 7.17
C LEU A 208 -22.82 -11.64 6.23
N GLY A 209 -22.51 -12.81 5.63
CA GLY A 209 -23.33 -13.46 4.61
C GLY A 209 -23.47 -12.61 3.34
N MET A 210 -22.43 -11.90 2.94
CA MET A 210 -22.37 -11.05 1.75
C MET A 210 -21.44 -11.66 0.70
N ASN A 211 -21.81 -11.54 -0.55
CA ASN A 211 -20.90 -11.83 -1.65
C ASN A 211 -19.82 -10.75 -1.72
N VAL A 212 -18.62 -11.11 -2.17
CA VAL A 212 -17.54 -10.16 -2.41
C VAL A 212 -17.12 -10.23 -3.87
N GLU A 213 -17.03 -9.08 -4.52
CA GLU A 213 -16.54 -8.92 -5.90
C GLU A 213 -15.34 -7.96 -5.90
N PHE A 214 -14.21 -8.43 -6.41
CA PHE A 214 -13.01 -7.60 -6.56
C PHE A 214 -13.00 -6.90 -7.93
N ILE A 215 -12.84 -5.59 -7.91
CA ILE A 215 -12.78 -4.72 -9.09
C ILE A 215 -11.37 -4.14 -9.18
N SER A 216 -10.65 -4.48 -10.24
CA SER A 216 -9.31 -3.92 -10.47
C SER A 216 -9.40 -2.46 -10.92
N VAL A 217 -8.67 -1.59 -10.23
CA VAL A 217 -8.56 -0.17 -10.53
C VAL A 217 -7.12 0.30 -10.34
N ASP A 218 -6.70 1.30 -11.09
CA ASP A 218 -5.44 1.98 -10.80
C ASP A 218 -5.53 2.73 -9.46
N THR A 219 -4.41 2.90 -8.78
CA THR A 219 -4.35 3.59 -7.48
C THR A 219 -5.05 4.94 -7.51
N GLY A 220 -4.82 5.74 -8.56
CA GLY A 220 -5.45 7.04 -8.74
C GLY A 220 -6.95 7.00 -9.02
N ALA A 221 -7.49 5.88 -9.50
CA ALA A 221 -8.90 5.75 -9.82
C ALA A 221 -9.77 5.32 -8.63
N ARG A 222 -9.17 4.94 -7.48
CA ARG A 222 -9.93 4.40 -6.33
C ARG A 222 -10.99 5.34 -5.80
N ALA A 223 -10.66 6.63 -5.61
CA ALA A 223 -11.62 7.63 -5.13
C ALA A 223 -12.81 7.82 -6.08
N VAL A 224 -12.52 7.81 -7.38
CA VAL A 224 -13.56 7.91 -8.41
C VAL A 224 -14.43 6.65 -8.43
N ALA A 225 -13.84 5.47 -8.30
CA ALA A 225 -14.58 4.21 -8.21
C ALA A 225 -15.52 4.20 -6.99
N LEU A 226 -15.06 4.71 -5.84
CA LEU A 226 -15.89 4.83 -4.64
C LEU A 226 -17.03 5.87 -4.85
N SER A 227 -16.70 7.09 -5.25
CA SER A 227 -17.67 8.18 -5.39
C SER A 227 -18.71 7.94 -6.47
N SER A 228 -18.36 7.22 -7.54
CA SER A 228 -19.29 6.85 -8.63
C SER A 228 -20.17 5.63 -8.30
N GLY A 229 -19.91 4.92 -7.20
CA GLY A 229 -20.59 3.66 -6.87
C GLY A 229 -20.16 2.47 -7.72
N THR A 230 -19.04 2.59 -8.46
CA THR A 230 -18.42 1.45 -9.15
C THR A 230 -17.88 0.44 -8.12
N ALA A 231 -17.30 0.95 -7.03
CA ALA A 231 -16.96 0.18 -5.85
C ALA A 231 -17.73 0.70 -4.62
N ASP A 232 -17.97 -0.17 -3.65
CA ASP A 232 -18.61 0.17 -2.38
C ASP A 232 -17.57 0.45 -1.31
N VAL A 233 -16.36 -0.11 -1.46
CA VAL A 233 -15.25 0.01 -0.52
C VAL A 233 -13.92 0.07 -1.25
N ILE A 234 -12.99 0.84 -0.69
CA ILE A 234 -11.59 0.89 -1.09
C ILE A 234 -10.70 0.69 0.13
N PHE A 235 -9.50 0.13 -0.07
CA PHE A 235 -8.49 0.09 0.98
C PHE A 235 -7.80 1.44 1.11
N TRP A 236 -7.60 1.85 2.36
CA TRP A 236 -7.04 3.14 2.71
C TRP A 236 -5.98 3.01 3.79
N SER A 237 -4.94 3.80 3.73
CA SER A 237 -3.99 3.90 4.84
C SER A 237 -3.84 5.36 5.24
N GLU A 238 -4.20 5.65 6.50
CA GLU A 238 -4.05 6.97 7.08
C GLU A 238 -2.73 7.10 7.82
N ASN A 239 -2.26 8.34 7.96
CA ASN A 239 -1.13 8.64 8.80
C ASN A 239 -1.59 8.89 10.25
N GLY A 240 -1.45 7.90 11.11
CA GLY A 240 -1.92 7.94 12.50
C GLY A 240 -1.23 8.96 13.40
N ASN A 241 -0.11 9.54 12.98
CA ASN A 241 0.66 10.49 13.80
C ASN A 241 0.32 11.97 13.53
N PHE A 242 -0.46 12.28 12.51
CA PHE A 242 -0.86 13.67 12.24
C PHE A 242 -1.75 14.27 13.34
N ASN A 243 -2.47 13.41 14.07
CA ASN A 243 -3.39 13.85 15.15
C ASN A 243 -2.71 14.48 16.37
N ASN A 244 -1.37 14.40 16.50
CA ASN A 244 -0.63 14.85 17.68
C ASN A 244 0.10 16.17 17.50
N ARG A 245 -0.08 16.89 16.38
CA ARG A 245 0.52 18.22 16.19
C ARG A 245 -0.39 19.34 16.70
N GLU A 246 0.21 20.30 17.37
CA GLU A 246 -0.45 21.57 17.73
C GLU A 246 -0.92 22.25 16.43
N GLY A 247 -2.21 22.20 16.15
CA GLY A 247 -2.78 22.84 14.96
C GLY A 247 -4.00 22.16 14.34
N GLY A 248 -4.38 20.97 14.80
CA GLY A 248 -5.61 20.31 14.36
C GLY A 248 -5.40 18.94 13.75
N ASN A 249 -6.47 18.17 13.73
CA ASN A 249 -6.56 16.89 13.04
C ASN A 249 -6.49 17.16 11.55
N VAL A 250 -5.40 16.77 10.93
CA VAL A 250 -5.33 16.69 9.49
C VAL A 250 -5.77 15.28 9.13
N GLU A 251 -7.04 15.11 8.87
CA GLU A 251 -7.61 13.86 8.41
C GLU A 251 -7.25 13.72 6.91
N ASP A 252 -6.43 12.74 6.60
CA ASP A 252 -6.10 12.31 5.24
C ASP A 252 -7.29 11.48 4.66
N GLN A 253 -8.50 11.86 5.03
CA GLN A 253 -9.74 11.22 4.65
C GLN A 253 -10.53 12.13 3.71
N PRO A 254 -10.92 11.67 2.52
CA PRO A 254 -11.72 12.47 1.59
C PRO A 254 -13.04 12.90 2.22
N GLU A 255 -13.44 14.15 1.94
CA GLU A 255 -14.71 14.68 2.41
C GLU A 255 -15.91 13.82 1.95
N GLY A 256 -16.87 13.63 2.83
CA GLY A 256 -18.06 12.84 2.54
C GLY A 256 -17.85 11.33 2.59
N THR A 257 -16.75 10.87 3.15
CA THR A 257 -16.48 9.44 3.37
C THR A 257 -16.50 9.08 4.86
N VAL A 258 -16.60 7.78 5.14
CA VAL A 258 -16.44 7.17 6.47
C VAL A 258 -15.44 6.04 6.39
N ILE A 259 -14.76 5.77 7.51
CA ILE A 259 -13.64 4.83 7.55
C ILE A 259 -13.83 3.84 8.71
N THR A 260 -13.38 2.59 8.51
CA THR A 260 -13.39 1.59 9.58
C THR A 260 -12.29 1.85 10.61
N GLU A 261 -12.40 1.21 11.78
CA GLU A 261 -11.25 1.04 12.64
C GLU A 261 -10.09 0.36 11.88
N PRO A 262 -8.83 0.72 12.20
CA PRO A 262 -7.69 0.12 11.53
C PRO A 262 -7.61 -1.39 11.80
N TYR A 263 -7.44 -2.18 10.73
CA TYR A 263 -7.21 -3.62 10.85
C TYR A 263 -5.72 -4.00 10.91
N LEU A 264 -4.84 -3.07 10.55
CA LEU A 264 -3.38 -3.24 10.59
C LEU A 264 -2.73 -1.89 10.82
N VAL A 265 -1.64 -1.90 11.57
CA VAL A 265 -0.76 -0.73 11.75
C VAL A 265 0.62 -1.10 11.25
N GLY A 266 1.19 -0.23 10.45
CA GLY A 266 2.55 -0.35 9.91
C GLY A 266 3.27 0.99 9.95
N GLN A 267 4.44 1.05 9.35
CA GLN A 267 5.26 2.26 9.29
C GLN A 267 5.55 2.66 7.84
N LEU A 268 5.73 3.95 7.62
CA LEU A 268 6.28 4.46 6.37
C LEU A 268 7.77 4.12 6.32
N THR A 269 8.20 3.53 5.22
CA THR A 269 9.57 3.06 5.01
C THR A 269 10.10 3.63 3.69
N TYR A 270 11.38 3.97 3.66
CA TYR A 270 12.05 4.43 2.44
C TYR A 270 12.89 3.31 1.84
N VAL A 271 12.65 3.03 0.56
CA VAL A 271 13.37 2.02 -0.21
C VAL A 271 14.22 2.68 -1.28
N VAL A 272 15.48 2.30 -1.35
CA VAL A 272 16.46 2.78 -2.32
C VAL A 272 17.10 1.59 -3.04
N LEU A 273 17.86 1.84 -4.10
CA LEU A 273 18.71 0.79 -4.66
C LEU A 273 19.80 0.39 -3.66
N ALA A 274 20.11 -0.89 -3.54
CA ALA A 274 21.18 -1.39 -2.67
C ALA A 274 22.56 -0.79 -3.00
N THR A 275 22.73 -0.31 -4.24
CA THR A 275 23.94 0.39 -4.72
C THR A 275 23.87 1.90 -4.52
N SER A 276 22.81 2.41 -3.91
CA SER A 276 22.64 3.85 -3.68
C SER A 276 23.67 4.36 -2.65
N PRO A 277 24.30 5.53 -2.88
CA PRO A 277 25.15 6.15 -1.88
C PRO A 277 24.41 6.49 -0.57
N LEU A 278 23.08 6.55 -0.59
CA LEU A 278 22.25 6.75 0.60
C LEU A 278 22.35 5.58 1.59
N VAL A 279 22.69 4.38 1.13
CA VAL A 279 22.88 3.19 2.01
C VAL A 279 24.18 3.30 2.82
N GLU A 280 25.20 3.97 2.27
CA GLU A 280 26.52 4.11 2.91
C GLU A 280 26.56 5.23 3.97
N THR A 281 25.64 6.18 3.92
CA THR A 281 25.60 7.33 4.84
C THR A 281 24.88 7.06 6.16
N GLY A 282 24.26 5.89 6.29
CA GLY A 282 23.75 5.40 7.58
C GLY A 282 24.90 5.10 8.53
N GLU A 283 25.50 6.13 9.15
CA GLU A 283 26.50 5.94 10.19
C GLU A 283 25.91 5.11 11.33
N LYS A 284 26.70 4.08 11.69
CA LYS A 284 26.46 3.13 12.77
C LYS A 284 26.39 3.82 14.14
#